data_d2c2238c40fb449d0322b09769e31da2
#
_entry.id   d2c2238c40fb449d0322b09769e31da2
#
_cell.length_a   1.000
_cell.length_b   1.000
_cell.length_c   1.000
_cell.angle_alpha   90.00
_cell.angle_beta   90.00
_cell.angle_gamma   90.00
#
_symmetry.space_group_name_H-M   'P 1'
#
loop_
_entity.id
_entity.type
_entity.pdbx_description
1 polymer ?
#
loop_
_entity_poly.entity_id
_entity_poly.type
_entity_poly.pdbx_seq_one_letter_code
_entity_poly.pdbx_strand_id
1 'polypeptide(L)'
;MIQSAEFHFEGGRNGVLLIHGLTGTPSEMRLLGKSLNREGFSVHGVQLAGHCGDEDDLLATNWRDWYASVEAAAARMRPQVDRLFVAGLSMGAVLALRLAQERPQWVDGVGVLGATFRYDGWNIPKRARLAFLLPWFKRLGIGKRRMFLEEPPYGLRDERIRAQISSAMLGGDSSAAGLPGNPWHALAEMYLLARAVRRDLSKVVAPCLVAHATEDDIADLRNARLVIANVSGPTELLLLHDSYHMITLDRERRVLGARLAQFFAALCAPQRAAA
;
A
#
# COMPACT_ATOMS: atom_id res chain seq x y z
N MET A 1 -17.45 -8.78 -13.25
CA MET A 1 -18.15 -7.57 -12.69
C MET A 1 -17.46 -7.17 -11.41
N ILE A 2 -16.98 -5.92 -11.32
CA ILE A 2 -16.25 -5.42 -10.13
C ILE A 2 -17.21 -5.36 -8.93
N GLN A 3 -16.83 -5.99 -7.84
CA GLN A 3 -17.56 -5.94 -6.57
C GLN A 3 -16.97 -4.85 -5.67
N SER A 4 -17.81 -4.11 -4.96
CA SER A 4 -17.33 -3.11 -4.01
C SER A 4 -16.82 -3.79 -2.74
N ALA A 5 -15.55 -3.56 -2.41
CA ALA A 5 -14.89 -4.03 -1.20
C ALA A 5 -14.45 -2.87 -0.28
N GLU A 6 -14.78 -1.63 -0.65
CA GLU A 6 -14.51 -0.46 0.21
C GLU A 6 -15.10 -0.65 1.60
N PHE A 7 -14.48 -0.06 2.58
CA PHE A 7 -15.03 -0.03 3.93
C PHE A 7 -14.83 1.34 4.57
N HIS A 8 -15.77 1.68 5.43
CA HIS A 8 -15.69 2.87 6.25
C HIS A 8 -15.96 2.48 7.71
N PHE A 9 -15.16 3.03 8.62
CA PHE A 9 -15.37 2.93 10.06
C PHE A 9 -15.47 4.34 10.62
N GLU A 10 -16.64 4.68 11.15
CA GLU A 10 -16.87 5.97 11.79
C GLU A 10 -16.07 6.06 13.10
N GLY A 11 -15.52 7.22 13.37
CA GLY A 11 -14.71 7.53 14.55
C GLY A 11 -14.68 9.02 14.83
N GLY A 12 -13.61 9.50 15.45
CA GLY A 12 -13.42 10.91 15.72
C GLY A 12 -13.07 11.75 14.49
N ARG A 13 -12.69 12.98 14.73
CA ARG A 13 -12.39 13.98 13.68
C ARG A 13 -10.99 13.84 13.05
N ASN A 14 -10.23 12.81 13.39
CA ASN A 14 -8.97 12.48 12.73
C ASN A 14 -9.22 11.30 11.77
N GLY A 15 -8.95 11.50 10.48
CA GLY A 15 -9.21 10.52 9.44
C GLY A 15 -7.96 9.78 8.98
N VAL A 16 -8.12 8.51 8.63
CA VAL A 16 -7.07 7.71 7.99
C VAL A 16 -7.60 7.07 6.71
N LEU A 17 -6.97 7.40 5.59
CA LEU A 17 -7.20 6.75 4.30
C LEU A 17 -6.23 5.57 4.16
N LEU A 18 -6.76 4.36 3.93
CA LEU A 18 -5.99 3.13 3.77
C LEU A 18 -6.01 2.65 2.32
N ILE A 19 -4.83 2.30 1.78
CA ILE A 19 -4.63 1.95 0.37
C ILE A 19 -3.98 0.58 0.26
N HIS A 20 -4.65 -0.35 -0.45
CA HIS A 20 -4.17 -1.71 -0.68
C HIS A 20 -3.08 -1.82 -1.77
N GLY A 21 -2.51 -3.02 -1.93
CA GLY A 21 -1.46 -3.33 -2.90
C GLY A 21 -1.95 -3.56 -4.33
N LEU A 22 -1.00 -3.79 -5.26
CA LEU A 22 -1.28 -4.22 -6.63
C LEU A 22 -1.97 -5.59 -6.59
N THR A 23 -2.96 -5.79 -7.43
CA THR A 23 -3.79 -7.02 -7.50
C THR A 23 -4.57 -7.35 -6.23
N GLY A 24 -4.33 -6.62 -5.14
CA GLY A 24 -4.99 -6.80 -3.85
C GLY A 24 -6.35 -6.12 -3.75
N THR A 25 -6.88 -6.10 -2.54
CA THR A 25 -8.22 -5.54 -2.23
C THR A 25 -8.20 -4.73 -0.95
N PRO A 26 -9.20 -3.88 -0.69
CA PRO A 26 -9.33 -3.18 0.59
C PRO A 26 -9.35 -4.13 1.81
N SER A 27 -9.71 -5.41 1.63
CA SER A 27 -9.72 -6.41 2.70
C SER A 27 -8.36 -6.58 3.38
N GLU A 28 -7.24 -6.39 2.63
CA GLU A 28 -5.87 -6.45 3.15
C GLU A 28 -5.60 -5.40 4.23
N MET A 29 -6.33 -4.30 4.18
CA MET A 29 -6.17 -3.16 5.09
C MET A 29 -7.21 -3.16 6.22
N ARG A 30 -8.22 -4.06 6.16
CA ARG A 30 -9.39 -4.00 7.03
C ARG A 30 -9.05 -4.25 8.51
N LEU A 31 -8.11 -5.16 8.80
CA LEU A 31 -7.69 -5.43 10.19
C LEU A 31 -6.92 -4.24 10.77
N LEU A 32 -6.05 -3.61 9.98
CA LEU A 32 -5.36 -2.38 10.35
C LEU A 32 -6.38 -1.25 10.57
N GLY A 33 -7.38 -1.12 9.68
CA GLY A 33 -8.45 -0.15 9.81
C GLY A 33 -9.24 -0.30 11.10
N LYS A 34 -9.60 -1.53 11.48
CA LYS A 34 -10.26 -1.81 12.77
C LYS A 34 -9.38 -1.44 13.97
N SER A 35 -8.06 -1.65 13.87
CA SER A 35 -7.14 -1.28 14.93
C SER A 35 -7.10 0.24 15.12
N LEU A 36 -6.96 1.00 14.04
CA LEU A 36 -6.95 2.47 14.06
C LEU A 36 -8.30 3.05 14.53
N ASN A 37 -9.40 2.45 14.11
CA ASN A 37 -10.74 2.90 14.53
C ASN A 37 -10.98 2.72 16.04
N ARG A 38 -10.47 1.64 16.65
CA ARG A 38 -10.53 1.44 18.11
C ARG A 38 -9.76 2.52 18.88
N GLU A 39 -8.76 3.13 18.26
CA GLU A 39 -7.98 4.27 18.78
C GLU A 39 -8.63 5.63 18.44
N GLY A 40 -9.87 5.61 17.93
CA GLY A 40 -10.70 6.79 17.71
C GLY A 40 -10.56 7.45 16.35
N PHE A 41 -9.85 6.86 15.39
CA PHE A 41 -9.76 7.40 14.03
C PHE A 41 -11.00 7.03 13.20
N SER A 42 -11.47 7.96 12.37
CA SER A 42 -12.35 7.65 11.24
C SER A 42 -11.51 7.04 10.12
N VAL A 43 -11.90 5.86 9.62
CA VAL A 43 -11.06 5.10 8.68
C VAL A 43 -11.83 4.79 7.40
N HIS A 44 -11.18 5.04 6.25
CA HIS A 44 -11.69 4.64 4.94
C HIS A 44 -10.67 3.77 4.22
N GLY A 45 -11.08 2.56 3.81
CA GLY A 45 -10.30 1.67 2.96
C GLY A 45 -10.78 1.81 1.52
N VAL A 46 -9.99 2.51 0.69
CA VAL A 46 -10.36 2.80 -0.71
C VAL A 46 -10.11 1.60 -1.61
N GLN A 47 -11.02 1.39 -2.57
CA GLN A 47 -10.82 0.47 -3.68
C GLN A 47 -10.23 1.22 -4.88
N LEU A 48 -9.13 0.69 -5.40
CA LEU A 48 -8.47 1.25 -6.58
C LEU A 48 -9.21 0.85 -7.86
N ALA A 49 -9.22 1.73 -8.85
CA ALA A 49 -9.82 1.46 -10.15
C ALA A 49 -9.31 0.15 -10.75
N GLY A 50 -10.20 -0.65 -11.31
CA GLY A 50 -9.91 -1.95 -11.93
C GLY A 50 -9.61 -3.10 -10.97
N HIS A 51 -9.55 -2.85 -9.63
CA HIS A 51 -9.35 -3.90 -8.63
C HIS A 51 -10.68 -4.50 -8.17
N CYS A 52 -10.62 -5.68 -7.54
CA CYS A 52 -11.77 -6.46 -7.07
C CYS A 52 -12.68 -6.98 -8.21
N GLY A 53 -12.17 -7.01 -9.42
CA GLY A 53 -12.74 -7.60 -10.62
C GLY A 53 -11.82 -8.70 -11.18
N ASP A 54 -11.90 -8.92 -12.47
CA ASP A 54 -11.02 -9.86 -13.17
C ASP A 54 -9.73 -9.19 -13.71
N GLU A 55 -8.90 -9.98 -14.40
CA GLU A 55 -7.66 -9.50 -15.01
C GLU A 55 -7.92 -8.40 -16.05
N ASP A 56 -8.98 -8.53 -16.85
CA ASP A 56 -9.31 -7.56 -17.90
C ASP A 56 -9.75 -6.22 -17.28
N ASP A 57 -10.47 -6.23 -16.15
CA ASP A 57 -10.83 -5.03 -15.39
C ASP A 57 -9.56 -4.28 -14.93
N LEU A 58 -8.57 -5.00 -14.39
CA LEU A 58 -7.30 -4.39 -13.96
C LEU A 58 -6.49 -3.87 -15.16
N LEU A 59 -6.42 -4.64 -16.25
CA LEU A 59 -5.67 -4.27 -17.46
C LEU A 59 -6.31 -3.10 -18.23
N ALA A 60 -7.59 -2.80 -17.99
CA ALA A 60 -8.28 -1.63 -18.55
C ALA A 60 -7.85 -0.32 -17.86
N THR A 61 -7.14 -0.40 -16.74
CA THR A 61 -6.70 0.75 -15.95
C THR A 61 -5.19 0.93 -15.99
N ASN A 62 -4.73 2.06 -15.49
CA ASN A 62 -3.33 2.41 -15.35
C ASN A 62 -3.08 3.08 -13.99
N TRP A 63 -1.81 3.35 -13.65
CA TRP A 63 -1.46 3.90 -12.35
C TRP A 63 -2.08 5.29 -12.06
N ARG A 64 -2.45 6.06 -13.09
CA ARG A 64 -3.11 7.36 -12.89
C ARG A 64 -4.56 7.19 -12.46
N ASP A 65 -5.22 6.14 -12.97
CA ASP A 65 -6.59 5.79 -12.56
C ASP A 65 -6.59 5.30 -11.11
N TRP A 66 -5.56 4.53 -10.70
CA TRP A 66 -5.37 4.12 -9.31
C TRP A 66 -5.14 5.32 -8.40
N TYR A 67 -4.26 6.23 -8.82
CA TYR A 67 -4.02 7.47 -8.07
C TYR A 67 -5.28 8.35 -8.00
N ALA A 68 -6.04 8.46 -9.06
CA ALA A 68 -7.30 9.21 -9.08
C ALA A 68 -8.32 8.66 -8.06
N SER A 69 -8.36 7.32 -7.87
CA SER A 69 -9.19 6.69 -6.82
C SER A 69 -8.77 7.16 -5.42
N VAL A 70 -7.47 7.19 -5.15
CA VAL A 70 -6.90 7.67 -3.88
C VAL A 70 -7.18 9.15 -3.67
N GLU A 71 -6.94 9.97 -4.67
CA GLU A 71 -7.15 11.42 -4.62
C GLU A 71 -8.62 11.77 -4.39
N ALA A 72 -9.53 11.09 -5.09
CA ALA A 72 -10.97 11.27 -4.91
C ALA A 72 -11.44 10.87 -3.50
N ALA A 73 -10.93 9.77 -2.96
CA ALA A 73 -11.22 9.35 -1.59
C ALA A 73 -10.69 10.36 -0.56
N ALA A 74 -9.47 10.84 -0.73
CA ALA A 74 -8.87 11.87 0.13
C ALA A 74 -9.67 13.18 0.07
N ALA A 75 -10.08 13.61 -1.13
CA ALA A 75 -10.88 14.81 -1.33
C ALA A 75 -12.25 14.73 -0.63
N ARG A 76 -12.88 13.54 -0.62
CA ARG A 76 -14.14 13.31 0.13
C ARG A 76 -13.92 13.34 1.65
N MET A 77 -12.82 12.78 2.14
CA MET A 77 -12.54 12.73 3.58
C MET A 77 -12.08 14.07 4.14
N ARG A 78 -11.26 14.82 3.40
CA ARG A 78 -10.55 16.01 3.90
C ARG A 78 -11.47 17.05 4.56
N PRO A 79 -12.66 17.43 4.02
CA PRO A 79 -13.55 18.39 4.66
C PRO A 79 -14.28 17.85 5.90
N GLN A 80 -14.24 16.53 6.14
CA GLN A 80 -14.94 15.88 7.25
C GLN A 80 -14.05 15.66 8.47
N VAL A 81 -12.73 15.90 8.34
CA VAL A 81 -11.75 15.60 9.38
C VAL A 81 -10.85 16.81 9.68
N ASP A 82 -10.35 16.90 10.90
CA ASP A 82 -9.40 17.96 11.30
C ASP A 82 -8.00 17.63 10.78
N ARG A 83 -7.61 16.34 10.86
CA ARG A 83 -6.36 15.79 10.34
C ARG A 83 -6.66 14.64 9.39
N LEU A 84 -5.95 14.60 8.27
CA LEU A 84 -6.01 13.48 7.32
C LEU A 84 -4.65 12.79 7.24
N PHE A 85 -4.63 11.55 7.67
CA PHE A 85 -3.50 10.65 7.52
C PHE A 85 -3.75 9.70 6.36
N VAL A 86 -2.69 9.24 5.73
CA VAL A 86 -2.77 8.24 4.67
C VAL A 86 -1.80 7.10 4.95
N ALA A 87 -2.24 5.86 4.81
CA ALA A 87 -1.34 4.71 4.91
C ALA A 87 -1.63 3.71 3.80
N GLY A 88 -0.59 3.09 3.28
CA GLY A 88 -0.74 2.12 2.20
C GLY A 88 0.23 0.97 2.32
N LEU A 89 -0.17 -0.19 1.80
CA LEU A 89 0.64 -1.41 1.74
C LEU A 89 1.23 -1.58 0.34
N SER A 90 2.52 -1.90 0.24
CA SER A 90 3.16 -2.25 -1.03
C SER A 90 3.06 -1.12 -2.07
N MET A 91 2.39 -1.35 -3.21
CA MET A 91 2.03 -0.31 -4.17
C MET A 91 1.18 0.79 -3.52
N GLY A 92 0.29 0.43 -2.59
CA GLY A 92 -0.50 1.40 -1.83
C GLY A 92 0.36 2.39 -1.06
N ALA A 93 1.52 1.96 -0.55
CA ALA A 93 2.49 2.87 0.09
C ALA A 93 3.08 3.87 -0.92
N VAL A 94 3.34 3.43 -2.15
CA VAL A 94 3.82 4.31 -3.21
C VAL A 94 2.75 5.32 -3.62
N LEU A 95 1.46 4.89 -3.66
CA LEU A 95 0.32 5.78 -3.91
C LEU A 95 0.09 6.77 -2.75
N ALA A 96 0.27 6.34 -1.49
CA ALA A 96 0.21 7.22 -0.32
C ALA A 96 1.28 8.33 -0.39
N LEU A 97 2.51 7.97 -0.74
CA LEU A 97 3.59 8.93 -1.00
C LEU A 97 3.24 9.86 -2.17
N ARG A 98 2.61 9.34 -3.25
CA ARG A 98 2.17 10.16 -4.38
C ARG A 98 1.14 11.21 -3.94
N LEU A 99 0.17 10.83 -3.10
CA LEU A 99 -0.80 11.78 -2.57
C LEU A 99 -0.12 12.87 -1.73
N ALA A 100 0.82 12.50 -0.88
CA ALA A 100 1.58 13.45 -0.08
C ALA A 100 2.45 14.41 -0.93
N GLN A 101 2.94 13.96 -2.10
CA GLN A 101 3.67 14.80 -3.06
C GLN A 101 2.76 15.83 -3.75
N GLU A 102 1.59 15.38 -4.22
CA GLU A 102 0.68 16.20 -5.04
C GLU A 102 -0.24 17.09 -4.20
N ARG A 103 -0.54 16.65 -2.96
CA ARG A 103 -1.47 17.33 -2.04
C ARG A 103 -0.86 17.48 -0.65
N PRO A 104 0.34 18.11 -0.52
CA PRO A 104 1.02 18.21 0.77
C PRO A 104 0.16 18.92 1.84
N GLN A 105 -0.74 19.82 1.44
CA GLN A 105 -1.65 20.52 2.35
C GLN A 105 -2.84 19.66 2.84
N TRP A 106 -3.05 18.47 2.26
CA TRP A 106 -4.11 17.57 2.71
C TRP A 106 -3.63 16.52 3.70
N VAL A 107 -2.34 16.16 3.63
CA VAL A 107 -1.78 14.99 4.31
C VAL A 107 -0.97 15.44 5.51
N ASP A 108 -1.45 15.11 6.70
CA ASP A 108 -0.83 15.45 7.98
C ASP A 108 0.22 14.40 8.43
N GLY A 109 0.21 13.20 7.85
CA GLY A 109 1.20 12.15 8.10
C GLY A 109 0.98 10.92 7.23
N VAL A 110 2.04 10.14 6.99
CA VAL A 110 2.04 9.00 6.07
C VAL A 110 2.49 7.73 6.77
N GLY A 111 1.72 6.65 6.63
CA GLY A 111 2.11 5.28 6.94
C GLY A 111 2.62 4.56 5.67
N VAL A 112 3.91 4.33 5.58
CA VAL A 112 4.57 3.70 4.43
C VAL A 112 4.85 2.24 4.80
N LEU A 113 3.96 1.32 4.38
CA LEU A 113 3.94 -0.06 4.84
C LEU A 113 4.43 -1.00 3.72
N GLY A 114 5.57 -1.68 3.92
CA GLY A 114 6.13 -2.60 2.95
C GLY A 114 6.29 -1.97 1.54
N ALA A 115 6.73 -0.71 1.46
CA ALA A 115 6.78 0.03 0.20
C ALA A 115 7.55 -0.73 -0.88
N THR A 116 6.97 -0.87 -2.08
CA THR A 116 7.55 -1.64 -3.17
C THR A 116 7.82 -0.74 -4.37
N PHE A 117 9.05 -0.24 -4.47
CA PHE A 117 9.56 0.43 -5.68
C PHE A 117 10.21 -0.57 -6.64
N ARG A 118 10.64 -1.72 -6.10
CA ARG A 118 11.24 -2.83 -6.83
C ARG A 118 10.81 -4.14 -6.21
N TYR A 119 10.55 -5.12 -7.05
CA TYR A 119 10.38 -6.51 -6.65
C TYR A 119 11.75 -7.16 -6.54
N ASP A 120 12.35 -7.14 -5.36
CA ASP A 120 13.72 -7.60 -5.10
C ASP A 120 13.90 -8.33 -3.76
N GLY A 121 12.78 -8.81 -3.19
CA GLY A 121 12.76 -9.66 -2.01
C GLY A 121 13.36 -11.04 -2.26
N TRP A 122 13.55 -11.80 -1.19
CA TRP A 122 14.28 -13.08 -1.27
C TRP A 122 13.55 -14.16 -2.07
N ASN A 123 12.21 -14.13 -2.17
CA ASN A 123 11.41 -15.09 -2.94
C ASN A 123 11.28 -14.71 -4.43
N ILE A 124 11.72 -13.52 -4.80
CA ILE A 124 11.59 -13.02 -6.16
C ILE A 124 12.65 -13.64 -7.08
N PRO A 125 12.25 -14.34 -8.15
CA PRO A 125 13.20 -14.96 -9.08
C PRO A 125 14.19 -13.95 -9.69
N LYS A 126 15.46 -14.34 -9.86
CA LYS A 126 16.51 -13.44 -10.39
C LYS A 126 16.13 -12.82 -11.75
N ARG A 127 15.35 -13.53 -12.58
CA ARG A 127 14.83 -13.01 -13.86
C ARG A 127 13.88 -11.82 -13.69
N ALA A 128 13.19 -11.70 -12.56
CA ALA A 128 12.31 -10.57 -12.27
C ALA A 128 13.08 -9.25 -12.06
N ARG A 129 14.42 -9.29 -11.89
CA ARG A 129 15.26 -8.10 -11.92
C ARG A 129 15.18 -7.35 -13.25
N LEU A 130 14.73 -8.02 -14.33
CA LEU A 130 14.49 -7.41 -15.64
C LEU A 130 13.09 -6.79 -15.76
N ALA A 131 12.25 -6.86 -14.72
CA ALA A 131 10.89 -6.31 -14.76
C ALA A 131 10.83 -4.78 -14.98
N PHE A 132 11.93 -4.07 -14.77
CA PHE A 132 12.04 -2.65 -15.18
C PHE A 132 11.89 -2.44 -16.69
N LEU A 133 12.01 -3.49 -17.52
CA LEU A 133 11.76 -3.46 -18.96
C LEU A 133 10.27 -3.59 -19.31
N LEU A 134 9.40 -3.99 -18.38
CA LEU A 134 7.97 -4.20 -18.63
C LEU A 134 7.26 -2.96 -19.21
N PRO A 135 7.56 -1.70 -18.83
CA PRO A 135 7.00 -0.53 -19.49
C PRO A 135 7.25 -0.47 -21.00
N TRP A 136 8.42 -0.94 -21.46
CA TRP A 136 8.74 -1.05 -22.89
C TRP A 136 7.94 -2.14 -23.57
N PHE A 137 7.83 -3.31 -22.94
CA PHE A 137 7.01 -4.42 -23.45
C PHE A 137 5.54 -4.02 -23.54
N LYS A 138 5.01 -3.32 -22.54
CA LYS A 138 3.65 -2.77 -22.59
C LYS A 138 3.46 -1.84 -23.77
N ARG A 139 4.39 -0.90 -24.00
CA ARG A 139 4.34 0.04 -25.13
C ARG A 139 4.34 -0.65 -26.50
N LEU A 140 5.00 -1.80 -26.61
CA LEU A 140 5.04 -2.61 -27.81
C LEU A 140 3.89 -3.62 -27.90
N GLY A 141 2.96 -3.64 -26.94
CA GLY A 141 1.86 -4.60 -26.88
C GLY A 141 2.29 -6.04 -26.53
N ILE A 142 3.56 -6.24 -26.10
CA ILE A 142 4.11 -7.55 -25.79
C ILE A 142 3.68 -7.98 -24.39
N GLY A 143 3.22 -9.22 -24.27
CA GLY A 143 2.94 -9.87 -22.99
C GLY A 143 1.64 -9.45 -22.29
N LYS A 144 0.66 -8.87 -23.01
CA LYS A 144 -0.62 -8.41 -22.48
C LYS A 144 -1.34 -9.47 -21.64
N ARG A 145 -1.29 -10.75 -22.06
CA ARG A 145 -1.93 -11.89 -21.38
C ARG A 145 -0.94 -12.69 -20.51
N ARG A 146 0.26 -12.18 -20.25
CA ARG A 146 1.23 -12.84 -19.38
C ARG A 146 1.08 -12.34 -17.96
N MET A 147 1.18 -13.28 -17.02
CA MET A 147 1.09 -13.03 -15.58
C MET A 147 2.27 -13.70 -14.87
N PHE A 148 2.81 -13.06 -13.87
CA PHE A 148 3.64 -13.70 -12.85
C PHE A 148 2.71 -14.23 -11.77
N LEU A 149 2.51 -15.53 -11.73
CA LEU A 149 1.75 -16.17 -10.66
C LEU A 149 2.49 -15.97 -9.32
N GLU A 150 1.74 -15.72 -8.30
CA GLU A 150 2.30 -15.66 -6.94
C GLU A 150 2.59 -17.09 -6.46
N GLU A 151 3.70 -17.22 -5.77
CA GLU A 151 4.16 -18.48 -5.20
C GLU A 151 4.23 -18.38 -3.66
N PRO A 152 4.05 -19.48 -2.94
CA PRO A 152 4.26 -19.45 -1.49
C PRO A 152 5.62 -18.83 -1.14
N PRO A 153 5.70 -18.01 -0.08
CA PRO A 153 4.73 -17.88 1.02
C PRO A 153 3.66 -16.78 0.84
N TYR A 154 3.46 -16.17 -0.32
CA TYR A 154 2.45 -15.14 -0.61
C TYR A 154 2.56 -13.91 0.32
N GLY A 155 3.74 -13.53 0.71
CA GLY A 155 3.96 -12.42 1.63
C GLY A 155 3.56 -12.71 3.09
N LEU A 156 3.31 -13.96 3.48
CA LEU A 156 2.76 -14.35 4.78
C LEU A 156 3.60 -15.41 5.48
N ARG A 157 4.12 -15.08 6.66
CA ARG A 157 4.83 -16.01 7.52
C ARG A 157 3.88 -16.91 8.32
N ASP A 158 2.70 -16.40 8.69
CA ASP A 158 1.65 -17.14 9.37
C ASP A 158 1.00 -18.18 8.44
N GLU A 159 1.22 -19.47 8.72
CA GLU A 159 0.74 -20.57 7.89
C GLU A 159 -0.77 -20.69 7.84
N ARG A 160 -1.49 -20.34 8.92
CA ARG A 160 -2.95 -20.41 8.97
C ARG A 160 -3.57 -19.33 8.10
N ILE A 161 -3.07 -18.10 8.22
CA ILE A 161 -3.52 -16.96 7.40
C ILE A 161 -3.16 -17.24 5.93
N ARG A 162 -1.97 -17.75 5.67
CA ARG A 162 -1.53 -18.14 4.33
C ARG A 162 -2.47 -19.17 3.69
N ALA A 163 -2.82 -20.24 4.41
CA ALA A 163 -3.74 -21.25 3.92
C ALA A 163 -5.13 -20.69 3.62
N GLN A 164 -5.63 -19.80 4.46
CA GLN A 164 -6.93 -19.15 4.26
C GLN A 164 -6.93 -18.25 3.01
N ILE A 165 -5.89 -17.39 2.86
CA ILE A 165 -5.80 -16.44 1.74
C ILE A 165 -5.55 -17.18 0.44
N SER A 166 -4.64 -18.16 0.41
CA SER A 166 -4.39 -18.96 -0.80
C SER A 166 -5.62 -19.73 -1.24
N SER A 167 -6.40 -20.27 -0.31
CA SER A 167 -7.66 -20.96 -0.64
C SER A 167 -8.68 -20.00 -1.27
N ALA A 168 -8.84 -18.80 -0.74
CA ALA A 168 -9.75 -17.79 -1.30
C ALA A 168 -9.27 -17.29 -2.69
N MET A 169 -7.98 -17.05 -2.84
CA MET A 169 -7.36 -16.60 -4.09
C MET A 169 -7.48 -17.67 -5.19
N LEU A 170 -7.20 -18.94 -4.88
CA LEU A 170 -7.34 -20.06 -5.81
C LEU A 170 -8.81 -20.42 -6.08
N GLY A 171 -9.71 -20.08 -5.15
CA GLY A 171 -11.16 -20.24 -5.31
C GLY A 171 -11.79 -19.22 -6.27
N GLY A 172 -11.03 -18.24 -6.77
CA GLY A 172 -11.48 -17.26 -7.76
C GLY A 172 -12.28 -16.09 -7.21
N ASP A 173 -12.33 -15.92 -5.88
CA ASP A 173 -12.94 -14.72 -5.28
C ASP A 173 -11.92 -13.58 -5.20
N SER A 174 -11.77 -12.88 -6.33
CA SER A 174 -10.85 -11.74 -6.45
C SER A 174 -11.23 -10.54 -5.57
N SER A 175 -12.51 -10.45 -5.15
CA SER A 175 -12.96 -9.37 -4.25
C SER A 175 -12.51 -9.61 -2.80
N ALA A 176 -12.35 -10.86 -2.40
CA ALA A 176 -11.92 -11.23 -1.05
C ALA A 176 -10.39 -11.31 -0.92
N ALA A 177 -9.69 -11.86 -1.91
CA ALA A 177 -8.27 -12.19 -1.81
C ALA A 177 -7.37 -11.63 -2.95
N GLY A 178 -7.95 -10.89 -3.90
CA GLY A 178 -7.21 -10.36 -5.05
C GLY A 178 -7.00 -11.38 -6.18
N LEU A 179 -6.19 -11.00 -7.17
CA LEU A 179 -5.84 -11.86 -8.30
C LEU A 179 -4.73 -12.84 -7.91
N PRO A 180 -4.65 -14.04 -8.54
CA PRO A 180 -3.65 -15.07 -8.21
C PRO A 180 -2.23 -14.76 -8.69
N GLY A 181 -2.01 -13.57 -9.20
CA GLY A 181 -0.71 -13.14 -9.69
C GLY A 181 -0.75 -11.75 -10.29
N ASN A 182 0.41 -11.31 -10.75
CA ASN A 182 0.64 -9.96 -11.24
C ASN A 182 0.72 -9.95 -12.79
N PRO A 183 -0.30 -9.42 -13.50
CA PRO A 183 -0.23 -9.24 -14.95
C PRO A 183 0.94 -8.33 -15.35
N TRP A 184 1.66 -8.68 -16.43
CA TRP A 184 2.84 -7.92 -16.85
C TRP A 184 2.54 -6.44 -17.12
N HIS A 185 1.39 -6.12 -17.69
CA HIS A 185 1.02 -4.74 -17.99
C HIS A 185 0.63 -3.96 -16.73
N ALA A 186 0.06 -4.61 -15.72
CA ALA A 186 -0.20 -3.97 -14.41
C ALA A 186 1.13 -3.72 -13.66
N LEU A 187 2.06 -4.68 -13.67
CA LEU A 187 3.42 -4.46 -13.15
C LEU A 187 4.15 -3.33 -13.90
N ALA A 188 3.98 -3.22 -15.21
CA ALA A 188 4.54 -2.12 -15.98
C ALA A 188 4.04 -0.76 -15.47
N GLU A 189 2.75 -0.64 -15.19
CA GLU A 189 2.15 0.56 -14.61
C GLU A 189 2.69 0.85 -13.21
N MET A 190 2.86 -0.18 -12.38
CA MET A 190 3.48 -0.02 -11.07
C MET A 190 4.92 0.50 -11.17
N TYR A 191 5.74 0.00 -12.12
CA TYR A 191 7.08 0.53 -12.33
C TYR A 191 7.08 1.99 -12.83
N LEU A 192 6.08 2.38 -13.64
CA LEU A 192 5.90 3.78 -14.04
C LEU A 192 5.52 4.67 -12.85
N LEU A 193 4.61 4.22 -11.99
CA LEU A 193 4.26 4.89 -10.74
C LEU A 193 5.50 5.02 -9.84
N ALA A 194 6.20 3.92 -9.57
CA ALA A 194 7.39 3.89 -8.73
C ALA A 194 8.46 4.88 -9.23
N ARG A 195 8.68 4.94 -10.56
CA ARG A 195 9.60 5.90 -11.17
C ARG A 195 9.15 7.35 -10.97
N ALA A 196 7.85 7.63 -11.14
CA ALA A 196 7.30 8.97 -10.97
C ALA A 196 7.44 9.44 -9.52
N VAL A 197 7.06 8.58 -8.55
CA VAL A 197 7.13 8.89 -7.12
C VAL A 197 8.58 9.05 -6.65
N ARG A 198 9.47 8.15 -7.07
CA ARG A 198 10.88 8.18 -6.68
C ARG A 198 11.56 9.49 -7.07
N ARG A 199 11.24 10.03 -8.24
CA ARG A 199 11.83 11.30 -8.75
C ARG A 199 11.52 12.48 -7.83
N ASP A 200 10.35 12.47 -7.22
CA ASP A 200 9.79 13.59 -6.47
C ASP A 200 9.66 13.31 -4.96
N LEU A 201 10.37 12.31 -4.40
CA LEU A 201 10.27 11.94 -2.97
C LEU A 201 10.57 13.10 -2.03
N SER A 202 11.45 14.01 -2.41
CA SER A 202 11.77 15.22 -1.62
C SER A 202 10.59 16.19 -1.47
N LYS A 203 9.53 16.04 -2.25
CA LYS A 203 8.30 16.83 -2.07
C LYS A 203 7.41 16.32 -0.91
N VAL A 204 7.69 15.13 -0.38
CA VAL A 204 7.00 14.60 0.79
C VAL A 204 7.56 15.28 2.04
N VAL A 205 6.81 16.25 2.56
CA VAL A 205 7.16 17.03 3.77
C VAL A 205 6.41 16.53 5.01
N ALA A 206 5.35 15.76 4.82
CA ALA A 206 4.61 15.17 5.93
C ALA A 206 5.47 14.15 6.68
N PRO A 207 5.36 14.07 8.02
CA PRO A 207 6.01 13.02 8.79
C PRO A 207 5.62 11.62 8.30
N CYS A 208 6.57 10.68 8.25
CA CYS A 208 6.37 9.33 7.74
C CYS A 208 6.75 8.27 8.79
N LEU A 209 5.83 7.33 9.07
CA LEU A 209 6.18 6.05 9.69
C LEU A 209 6.44 5.03 8.58
N VAL A 210 7.68 4.59 8.45
CA VAL A 210 8.09 3.58 7.46
C VAL A 210 8.18 2.23 8.17
N ALA A 211 7.25 1.33 7.89
CA ALA A 211 7.23 -0.02 8.43
C ALA A 211 7.63 -1.05 7.37
N HIS A 212 8.54 -1.97 7.70
CA HIS A 212 9.02 -2.99 6.78
C HIS A 212 9.41 -4.28 7.49
N ALA A 213 9.12 -5.43 6.87
CA ALA A 213 9.59 -6.69 7.39
C ALA A 213 11.09 -6.88 7.09
N THR A 214 11.84 -7.39 8.06
CA THR A 214 13.29 -7.64 7.86
C THR A 214 13.55 -8.77 6.87
N GLU A 215 12.62 -9.73 6.80
CA GLU A 215 12.64 -10.86 5.87
C GLU A 215 11.51 -10.75 4.85
N ASP A 216 11.35 -9.58 4.24
CA ASP A 216 10.33 -9.36 3.21
C ASP A 216 10.65 -10.21 1.96
N ASP A 217 9.71 -11.07 1.58
CA ASP A 217 9.85 -12.00 0.47
C ASP A 217 9.63 -11.36 -0.91
N ILE A 218 8.99 -10.19 -0.97
CA ILE A 218 8.61 -9.46 -2.19
C ILE A 218 9.50 -8.23 -2.43
N ALA A 219 9.72 -7.41 -1.38
CA ALA A 219 10.44 -6.14 -1.46
C ALA A 219 11.52 -6.04 -0.39
N ASP A 220 12.77 -6.01 -0.79
CA ASP A 220 13.90 -5.90 0.14
C ASP A 220 13.85 -4.59 0.95
N LEU A 221 14.41 -4.59 2.16
CA LEU A 221 14.50 -3.43 3.06
C LEU A 221 15.12 -2.18 2.41
N ARG A 222 15.84 -2.34 1.28
CA ARG A 222 16.32 -1.21 0.48
C ARG A 222 15.21 -0.29 -0.01
N ASN A 223 13.99 -0.81 -0.20
CA ASN A 223 12.81 0.00 -0.57
C ASN A 223 12.42 0.96 0.56
N ALA A 224 12.44 0.51 1.82
CA ALA A 224 12.20 1.38 2.98
C ALA A 224 13.31 2.42 3.15
N ARG A 225 14.58 2.00 3.03
CA ARG A 225 15.74 2.91 3.09
C ARG A 225 15.71 3.98 2.00
N LEU A 226 15.23 3.63 0.79
CA LEU A 226 15.03 4.59 -0.29
C LEU A 226 14.07 5.72 0.13
N VAL A 227 12.95 5.40 0.78
CA VAL A 227 12.00 6.40 1.26
C VAL A 227 12.66 7.29 2.31
N ILE A 228 13.23 6.69 3.36
CA ILE A 228 13.84 7.42 4.49
C ILE A 228 14.93 8.38 4.02
N ALA A 229 15.75 7.96 3.04
CA ALA A 229 16.85 8.77 2.54
C ALA A 229 16.43 9.93 1.63
N ASN A 230 15.19 9.97 1.14
CA ASN A 230 14.80 10.91 0.08
C ASN A 230 13.57 11.76 0.39
N VAL A 231 12.76 11.45 1.40
CA VAL A 231 11.67 12.33 1.84
C VAL A 231 12.25 13.50 2.66
N SER A 232 11.59 14.67 2.63
CA SER A 232 12.02 15.85 3.38
C SER A 232 11.38 15.92 4.78
N GLY A 233 10.25 15.23 4.98
CA GLY A 233 9.60 15.16 6.29
C GLY A 233 10.34 14.25 7.28
N PRO A 234 10.09 14.39 8.59
CA PRO A 234 10.61 13.48 9.61
C PRO A 234 10.21 12.03 9.34
N THR A 235 11.11 11.10 9.59
CA THR A 235 10.86 9.67 9.39
C THR A 235 11.11 8.88 10.66
N GLU A 236 10.23 7.90 10.92
CA GLU A 236 10.42 6.85 11.91
C GLU A 236 10.44 5.50 11.20
N LEU A 237 11.35 4.61 11.60
CA LEU A 237 11.46 3.26 11.04
C LEU A 237 10.94 2.23 12.04
N LEU A 238 10.00 1.40 11.59
CA LEU A 238 9.54 0.21 12.30
C LEU A 238 9.97 -1.04 11.54
N LEU A 239 10.85 -1.82 12.13
CA LEU A 239 11.24 -3.13 11.60
C LEU A 239 10.39 -4.23 12.26
N LEU A 240 9.85 -5.12 11.42
CA LEU A 240 9.07 -6.28 11.84
C LEU A 240 9.92 -7.54 11.57
N HIS A 241 10.17 -8.32 12.62
CA HIS A 241 11.13 -9.43 12.57
C HIS A 241 10.48 -10.80 12.43
N ASP A 242 9.17 -10.89 12.65
CA ASP A 242 8.39 -12.14 12.55
C ASP A 242 7.24 -12.02 11.55
N SER A 243 7.46 -11.26 10.48
CA SER A 243 6.49 -11.07 9.39
C SER A 243 7.21 -11.09 8.05
N TYR A 244 6.45 -11.37 6.97
CA TYR A 244 6.85 -11.18 5.59
C TYR A 244 6.16 -9.93 4.99
N HIS A 245 6.02 -9.85 3.68
CA HIS A 245 5.56 -8.65 2.97
C HIS A 245 4.19 -8.11 3.42
N MET A 246 3.22 -9.02 3.65
CA MET A 246 1.83 -8.66 4.00
C MET A 246 1.69 -8.28 5.48
N ILE A 247 2.49 -7.30 5.92
CA ILE A 247 2.62 -6.89 7.34
C ILE A 247 1.29 -6.45 8.00
N THR A 248 0.27 -6.09 7.21
CA THR A 248 -1.07 -5.74 7.70
C THR A 248 -1.90 -6.96 8.12
N LEU A 249 -1.52 -8.15 7.65
CA LEU A 249 -2.22 -9.41 7.90
C LEU A 249 -1.40 -10.39 8.72
N ASP A 250 -0.07 -10.32 8.65
CA ASP A 250 0.85 -11.30 9.22
C ASP A 250 0.95 -11.21 10.75
N ARG A 251 1.88 -11.93 11.34
CA ARG A 251 2.02 -12.16 12.79
C ARG A 251 2.09 -10.89 13.61
N GLU A 252 2.85 -9.88 13.14
CA GLU A 252 3.07 -8.62 13.86
C GLU A 252 2.05 -7.52 13.50
N ARG A 253 0.93 -7.84 12.84
CA ARG A 253 -0.11 -6.86 12.49
C ARG A 253 -0.63 -6.04 13.66
N ARG A 254 -0.62 -6.60 14.89
CA ARG A 254 -1.03 -5.86 16.10
C ARG A 254 0.01 -4.83 16.51
N VAL A 255 1.29 -5.17 16.42
CA VAL A 255 2.41 -4.26 16.69
C VAL A 255 2.38 -3.11 15.70
N LEU A 256 2.22 -3.41 14.41
CA LEU A 256 2.07 -2.42 13.35
C LEU A 256 0.89 -1.48 13.63
N GLY A 257 -0.30 -2.03 13.94
CA GLY A 257 -1.51 -1.24 14.19
C GLY A 257 -1.36 -0.30 15.37
N ALA A 258 -0.83 -0.79 16.50
CA ALA A 258 -0.60 0.01 17.69
C ALA A 258 0.44 1.13 17.43
N ARG A 259 1.55 0.80 16.72
CA ARG A 259 2.60 1.77 16.45
C ARG A 259 2.15 2.86 15.48
N LEU A 260 1.38 2.50 14.44
CA LEU A 260 0.82 3.46 13.50
C LEU A 260 -0.21 4.38 14.16
N ALA A 261 -1.08 3.83 15.01
CA ALA A 261 -2.04 4.62 15.79
C ALA A 261 -1.32 5.62 16.72
N GLN A 262 -0.30 5.15 17.46
CA GLN A 262 0.51 6.00 18.32
C GLN A 262 1.21 7.12 17.54
N PHE A 263 1.77 6.81 16.37
CA PHE A 263 2.41 7.77 15.49
C PHE A 263 1.44 8.86 15.04
N PHE A 264 0.27 8.48 14.53
CA PHE A 264 -0.74 9.46 14.10
C PHE A 264 -1.31 10.26 15.26
N ALA A 265 -1.54 9.64 16.43
CA ALA A 265 -2.01 10.34 17.62
C ALA A 265 -1.00 11.41 18.11
N ALA A 266 0.29 11.12 18.04
CA ALA A 266 1.35 12.07 18.38
C ALA A 266 1.32 13.32 17.47
N LEU A 267 0.96 13.15 16.18
CA LEU A 267 0.81 14.27 15.24
C LEU A 267 -0.47 15.08 15.46
N CYS A 268 -1.46 14.54 16.18
CA CYS A 268 -2.67 15.26 16.56
C CYS A 268 -2.46 16.16 17.79
N ALA A 269 -1.46 15.89 18.62
CA ALA A 269 -1.19 16.69 19.81
C ALA A 269 -0.78 18.11 19.40
N PRO A 270 -1.25 19.17 20.11
CA PRO A 270 -0.78 20.53 19.86
C PRO A 270 0.74 20.55 20.07
N GLN A 271 1.46 21.03 19.06
CA GLN A 271 2.91 21.27 19.21
C GLN A 271 3.10 22.20 20.39
N ARG A 272 3.70 21.71 21.48
CA ARG A 272 4.16 22.61 22.54
C ARG A 272 5.12 23.58 21.88
N ALA A 273 4.75 24.89 21.89
CA ALA A 273 5.64 25.93 21.43
C ALA A 273 6.98 25.70 22.17
N ALA A 274 8.04 25.53 21.41
CA ALA A 274 9.38 25.51 21.97
C ALA A 274 9.61 26.87 22.61
N ALA A 275 9.70 26.88 23.94
CA ALA A 275 10.00 28.06 24.72
C ALA A 275 11.48 28.42 24.57
#